data_6d26cbb1fd046f4f2f38aa2708bd962e
#
_entry.id   6d26cbb1fd046f4f2f38aa2708bd962e
#
_cell.length_a   1.000
_cell.length_b   1.000
_cell.length_c   1.000
_cell.angle_alpha   90.00
_cell.angle_beta   90.00
_cell.angle_gamma   90.00
#
_symmetry.space_group_name_H-M   'P 1'
#
loop_
_entity.id
_entity.type
_entity.pdbx_description
1 polymer ?
#
loop_
_entity_poly.entity_id
_entity_poly.type
_entity_poly.pdbx_seq_one_letter_code
_entity_poly.pdbx_strand_id
1 'polypeptide(L)'
;SEAIVRVGCVLLPPAEEFHHYLRQAAVFIYAMGTDDTDEYVIRGVIVDNPTPFSMGEMMEHKTNGGVYENLIHRGGDTGGEDAFCLHSDNTLGLEEIGKSKLYQGGDVEQISDRSKVKFFFNYMEFLEQELEDMLDITHDDGDCWSSVEVPPEMILNPEYDKGECWTRLRNSIRGM
;
A
#
# COMPACT_ATOMS: atom_id res chain seq x y z
N SER A 1 17.09 -9.28 9.48
CA SER A 1 15.95 -8.37 9.55
C SER A 1 14.95 -8.85 10.59
N GLU A 2 14.32 -7.92 11.28
CA GLU A 2 13.24 -8.21 12.22
C GLU A 2 11.85 -8.11 11.57
N ALA A 3 11.80 -7.85 10.27
CA ALA A 3 10.53 -7.72 9.55
C ALA A 3 9.86 -9.07 9.40
N ILE A 4 8.60 -9.14 9.79
CA ILE A 4 7.75 -10.32 9.62
C ILE A 4 6.66 -9.95 8.62
N VAL A 5 6.64 -10.62 7.48
CA VAL A 5 5.69 -10.34 6.40
C VAL A 5 4.40 -11.12 6.62
N ARG A 6 3.30 -10.40 6.64
CA ARG A 6 1.95 -11.00 6.68
C ARG A 6 0.95 -10.07 6.00
N VAL A 7 -0.12 -10.65 5.54
CA VAL A 7 -1.20 -9.87 4.94
C VAL A 7 -1.75 -8.88 5.96
N GLY A 8 -1.83 -7.60 5.58
CA GLY A 8 -2.30 -6.53 6.45
C GLY A 8 -1.20 -5.75 7.15
N CYS A 9 0.06 -6.16 7.04
CA CYS A 9 1.16 -5.38 7.60
C CYS A 9 1.66 -4.31 6.63
N VAL A 10 2.37 -3.33 7.16
CA VAL A 10 3.10 -2.32 6.38
C VAL A 10 4.59 -2.58 6.52
N LEU A 11 5.27 -2.71 5.39
CA LEU A 11 6.72 -2.82 5.33
C LEU A 11 7.34 -1.44 5.17
N LEU A 12 8.38 -1.18 5.95
CA LEU A 12 9.10 0.09 5.94
C LEU A 12 10.54 -0.17 5.53
N PRO A 13 10.97 0.35 4.36
CA PRO A 13 12.36 0.21 3.94
C PRO A 13 13.31 1.02 4.82
N PRO A 14 14.59 0.65 4.83
CA PRO A 14 15.60 1.47 5.48
C PRO A 14 15.75 2.82 4.77
N ALA A 15 16.37 3.80 5.45
CA ALA A 15 16.51 5.15 4.92
C ALA A 15 17.29 5.20 3.59
N GLU A 16 18.22 4.28 3.39
CA GLU A 16 19.08 4.23 2.20
C GLU A 16 18.67 3.10 1.24
N GLU A 17 17.38 2.86 1.07
CA GLU A 17 16.90 1.89 0.10
C GLU A 17 17.24 2.32 -1.33
N PHE A 18 17.79 1.39 -2.12
CA PHE A 18 18.24 1.67 -3.49
C PHE A 18 17.12 1.54 -4.53
N HIS A 19 16.12 0.73 -4.26
CA HIS A 19 15.07 0.50 -5.24
C HIS A 19 14.24 1.77 -5.43
N HIS A 20 14.16 2.22 -6.67
CA HIS A 20 13.55 3.52 -7.02
C HIS A 20 12.13 3.70 -6.43
N TYR A 21 11.28 2.68 -6.56
CA TYR A 21 9.90 2.75 -6.07
C TYR A 21 9.77 2.55 -4.57
N LEU A 22 10.72 1.86 -3.94
CA LEU A 22 10.64 1.52 -2.51
C LEU A 22 11.30 2.54 -1.60
N ARG A 23 12.01 3.50 -2.19
CA ARG A 23 12.70 4.53 -1.41
C ARG A 23 11.68 5.41 -0.67
N GLN A 24 11.82 5.47 0.66
CA GLN A 24 10.93 6.27 1.51
C GLN A 24 9.44 5.99 1.28
N ALA A 25 9.10 4.74 1.02
CA ALA A 25 7.74 4.31 0.71
C ALA A 25 7.23 3.33 1.75
N ALA A 26 6.01 3.54 2.22
CA ALA A 26 5.33 2.57 3.06
C ALA A 26 4.59 1.57 2.15
N VAL A 27 4.85 0.28 2.34
CA VAL A 27 4.30 -0.77 1.48
C VAL A 27 3.30 -1.61 2.28
N PHE A 28 2.02 -1.51 1.93
CA PHE A 28 0.96 -2.30 2.55
C PHE A 28 0.83 -3.64 1.84
N ILE A 29 1.03 -4.73 2.58
CA ILE A 29 0.92 -6.09 2.03
C ILE A 29 -0.55 -6.49 2.01
N TYR A 30 -1.12 -6.63 0.81
CA TYR A 30 -2.55 -6.89 0.67
C TYR A 30 -2.88 -8.30 0.17
N ALA A 31 -1.90 -9.03 -0.38
CA ALA A 31 -2.14 -10.39 -0.85
C ALA A 31 -0.87 -11.23 -0.78
N MET A 32 -1.03 -12.49 -0.43
CA MET A 32 0.03 -13.50 -0.44
C MET A 32 -0.59 -14.80 -0.91
N GLY A 33 0.05 -15.46 -1.87
CA GLY A 33 -0.47 -16.72 -2.37
C GLY A 33 0.13 -17.12 -3.70
N THR A 34 -0.32 -18.26 -4.20
CA THR A 34 0.12 -18.82 -5.48
C THR A 34 -0.61 -18.11 -6.62
N ASP A 35 0.13 -17.65 -7.62
CA ASP A 35 -0.43 -17.01 -8.80
C ASP A 35 -0.82 -18.04 -9.88
N ASP A 36 -1.22 -17.55 -11.06
CA ASP A 36 -1.65 -18.38 -12.19
C ASP A 36 -0.52 -19.26 -12.75
N THR A 37 0.73 -18.93 -12.43
CA THR A 37 1.91 -19.68 -12.89
C THR A 37 2.45 -20.65 -11.84
N ASP A 38 1.69 -20.92 -10.78
CA ASP A 38 2.07 -21.75 -9.64
C ASP A 38 3.25 -21.20 -8.83
N GLU A 39 3.55 -19.90 -8.97
CA GLU A 39 4.54 -19.25 -8.15
C GLU A 39 3.91 -18.58 -6.94
N TYR A 40 4.56 -18.73 -5.77
CA TYR A 40 4.11 -18.02 -4.56
C TYR A 40 4.60 -16.57 -4.62
N VAL A 41 3.67 -15.65 -4.65
CA VAL A 41 3.95 -14.22 -4.76
C VAL A 41 3.38 -13.44 -3.58
N ILE A 42 4.04 -12.33 -3.27
CA ILE A 42 3.61 -11.39 -2.24
C ILE A 42 3.38 -10.06 -2.93
N ARG A 43 2.18 -9.51 -2.77
CA ARG A 43 1.81 -8.23 -3.38
C ARG A 43 1.63 -7.18 -2.33
N GLY A 44 2.27 -6.04 -2.57
CA GLY A 44 2.14 -4.87 -1.74
C GLY A 44 1.85 -3.65 -2.57
N VAL A 45 1.29 -2.64 -1.94
CA VAL A 45 1.00 -1.38 -2.60
C VAL A 45 1.67 -0.25 -1.82
N ILE A 46 2.37 0.62 -2.55
CA ILE A 46 2.93 1.85 -1.98
C ILE A 46 1.75 2.77 -1.70
N VAL A 47 1.56 3.16 -0.44
CA VAL A 47 0.33 3.83 -0.02
C VAL A 47 0.39 5.34 -0.08
N ASP A 48 1.59 5.92 -0.15
CA ASP A 48 1.80 7.36 0.04
C ASP A 48 2.40 8.08 -1.15
N ASN A 49 2.13 7.59 -2.36
CA ASN A 49 2.66 8.17 -3.60
C ASN A 49 1.52 8.64 -4.53
N PRO A 50 0.95 9.84 -4.30
CA PRO A 50 -0.16 10.33 -5.11
C PRO A 50 0.28 10.78 -6.50
N THR A 51 -0.65 10.70 -7.45
CA THR A 51 -0.55 11.41 -8.73
C THR A 51 -1.32 12.72 -8.63
N PRO A 52 -1.16 13.65 -9.59
CA PRO A 52 -1.98 14.87 -9.61
C PRO A 52 -3.40 14.66 -10.16
N PHE A 53 -3.77 13.42 -10.47
CA PHE A 53 -5.06 13.12 -11.13
C PHE A 53 -6.04 12.47 -10.17
N SER A 54 -7.33 12.81 -10.30
CA SER A 54 -8.39 12.10 -9.58
C SER A 54 -8.69 10.78 -10.28
N MET A 55 -9.30 9.84 -9.54
CA MET A 55 -9.74 8.59 -10.14
C MET A 55 -10.74 8.85 -11.27
N GLY A 56 -11.66 9.80 -11.08
CA GLY A 56 -12.66 10.14 -12.10
C GLY A 56 -12.06 10.63 -13.41
N GLU A 57 -10.96 11.38 -13.35
CA GLU A 57 -10.25 11.84 -14.55
C GLU A 57 -9.60 10.69 -15.33
N MET A 58 -9.25 9.62 -14.65
CA MET A 58 -8.56 8.47 -15.24
C MET A 58 -9.53 7.40 -15.75
N MET A 59 -10.81 7.53 -15.46
CA MET A 59 -11.82 6.58 -15.96
C MET A 59 -12.09 6.81 -17.45
N GLU A 60 -12.43 5.74 -18.17
CA GLU A 60 -12.77 5.79 -19.59
C GLU A 60 -13.86 6.82 -19.88
N HIS A 61 -14.91 6.84 -19.04
CA HIS A 61 -15.91 7.89 -19.04
C HIS A 61 -15.64 8.76 -17.82
N LYS A 62 -15.13 9.96 -18.04
CA LYS A 62 -14.80 10.87 -16.94
C LYS A 62 -16.00 11.05 -16.01
N THR A 63 -15.77 10.71 -14.75
CA THR A 63 -16.81 10.74 -13.72
C THR A 63 -16.42 11.75 -12.66
N ASN A 64 -17.38 12.55 -12.21
CA ASN A 64 -17.16 13.56 -11.18
C ASN A 64 -17.99 13.25 -9.95
N GLY A 65 -17.51 13.74 -8.81
CA GLY A 65 -18.23 13.69 -7.54
C GLY A 65 -17.96 12.46 -6.71
N GLY A 66 -18.26 12.56 -5.43
CA GLY A 66 -18.12 11.49 -4.46
C GLY A 66 -16.69 10.97 -4.36
N VAL A 67 -16.56 9.67 -4.24
CA VAL A 67 -15.24 9.01 -4.07
C VAL A 67 -14.32 9.22 -5.27
N TYR A 68 -14.89 9.47 -6.46
CA TYR A 68 -14.09 9.62 -7.68
C TYR A 68 -13.32 10.94 -7.75
N GLU A 69 -13.55 11.86 -6.83
CA GLU A 69 -12.72 13.05 -6.67
C GLU A 69 -11.40 12.76 -5.97
N ASN A 70 -11.28 11.61 -5.33
CA ASN A 70 -10.03 11.22 -4.68
C ASN A 70 -8.92 10.99 -5.70
N LEU A 71 -7.69 11.36 -5.34
CA LEU A 71 -6.53 11.16 -6.20
C LEU A 71 -6.24 9.68 -6.37
N ILE A 72 -5.77 9.31 -7.57
CA ILE A 72 -5.23 7.99 -7.80
C ILE A 72 -3.75 7.99 -7.41
N HIS A 73 -3.31 6.91 -6.76
CA HIS A 73 -1.95 6.76 -6.25
C HIS A 73 -1.21 5.71 -7.08
N ARG A 74 0.08 5.91 -7.28
CA ARG A 74 0.91 4.90 -7.91
C ARG A 74 1.40 3.91 -6.86
N GLY A 75 0.87 2.69 -6.93
CA GLY A 75 1.16 1.66 -5.92
C GLY A 75 2.39 0.82 -6.19
N GLY A 76 3.00 0.95 -7.36
CA GLY A 76 4.18 0.17 -7.72
C GLY A 76 4.49 0.21 -9.20
N ASP A 77 5.30 -0.75 -9.63
CA ASP A 77 5.81 -0.85 -10.99
C ASP A 77 5.21 -2.00 -11.81
N THR A 78 4.29 -2.76 -11.23
CA THR A 78 3.69 -3.95 -11.84
C THR A 78 2.19 -3.75 -11.99
N GLY A 79 1.53 -4.43 -12.93
CA GLY A 79 0.07 -4.47 -13.01
C GLY A 79 -0.55 -3.84 -14.26
N GLY A 80 0.23 -3.34 -15.20
CA GLY A 80 -0.30 -2.84 -16.48
C GLY A 80 -1.25 -1.67 -16.35
N GLU A 81 -1.12 -0.90 -15.28
CA GLU A 81 -1.92 0.28 -14.97
C GLU A 81 -3.38 0.00 -14.56
N ASP A 82 -3.70 -1.25 -14.23
CA ASP A 82 -5.02 -1.58 -13.69
C ASP A 82 -5.25 -0.87 -12.35
N ALA A 83 -6.43 -0.27 -12.22
CA ALA A 83 -6.81 0.46 -11.01
C ALA A 83 -7.54 -0.44 -10.02
N PHE A 84 -7.33 -0.19 -8.74
CA PHE A 84 -8.06 -0.83 -7.65
C PHE A 84 -8.21 0.14 -6.47
N CYS A 85 -8.98 -0.25 -5.49
CA CYS A 85 -9.15 0.60 -4.31
C CYS A 85 -8.99 -0.19 -3.02
N LEU A 86 -8.59 0.53 -1.99
CA LEU A 86 -8.66 0.09 -0.59
C LEU A 86 -9.62 1.01 0.15
N HIS A 87 -10.37 0.46 1.09
CA HIS A 87 -11.28 1.25 1.90
C HIS A 87 -11.51 0.60 3.25
N SER A 88 -12.13 1.35 4.16
CA SER A 88 -12.39 0.89 5.53
C SER A 88 -13.87 0.68 5.84
N ASP A 89 -14.71 0.52 4.81
CA ASP A 89 -16.14 0.28 5.01
C ASP A 89 -16.41 -1.21 5.19
N ASN A 90 -16.82 -1.62 6.38
CA ASN A 90 -17.07 -3.02 6.71
C ASN A 90 -18.51 -3.49 6.38
N THR A 91 -19.29 -2.65 5.69
CA THR A 91 -20.69 -2.97 5.37
C THR A 91 -20.90 -3.52 3.97
N LEU A 92 -19.85 -3.60 3.15
CA LEU A 92 -19.95 -4.05 1.76
C LEU A 92 -19.84 -5.57 1.58
N GLY A 93 -19.73 -6.33 2.66
CA GLY A 93 -19.70 -7.79 2.60
C GLY A 93 -18.38 -8.37 2.11
N LEU A 94 -17.29 -7.63 2.21
CA LEU A 94 -15.97 -8.06 1.74
C LEU A 94 -15.14 -8.64 2.88
N GLU A 95 -14.18 -9.48 2.51
CA GLU A 95 -13.24 -10.04 3.47
C GLU A 95 -12.19 -9.01 3.87
N GLU A 96 -11.93 -8.92 5.17
CA GLU A 96 -10.89 -8.02 5.69
C GLU A 96 -9.50 -8.50 5.28
N ILE A 97 -8.63 -7.56 4.90
CA ILE A 97 -7.24 -7.84 4.57
C ILE A 97 -6.45 -8.04 5.87
N GLY A 98 -6.24 -9.30 6.25
CA GLY A 98 -5.61 -9.62 7.53
C GLY A 98 -6.36 -9.02 8.71
N LYS A 99 -5.66 -8.24 9.53
CA LYS A 99 -6.23 -7.52 10.68
C LYS A 99 -6.15 -6.00 10.50
N SER A 100 -6.08 -5.55 9.26
CA SER A 100 -5.85 -4.13 8.93
C SER A 100 -7.09 -3.26 9.04
N LYS A 101 -8.28 -3.83 9.10
CA LYS A 101 -9.57 -3.14 8.96
C LYS A 101 -9.72 -2.47 7.58
N LEU A 102 -9.01 -2.99 6.58
CA LEU A 102 -9.11 -2.55 5.20
C LEU A 102 -9.65 -3.66 4.33
N TYR A 103 -10.30 -3.25 3.26
CA TYR A 103 -10.95 -4.12 2.28
C TYR A 103 -10.55 -3.66 0.89
N GLN A 104 -10.53 -4.58 -0.07
CA GLN A 104 -10.17 -4.28 -1.44
C GLN A 104 -11.41 -4.40 -2.34
N GLY A 105 -11.66 -3.37 -3.15
CA GLY A 105 -12.69 -3.41 -4.18
C GLY A 105 -14.11 -3.25 -3.68
N GLY A 106 -15.04 -3.83 -4.42
CA GLY A 106 -16.47 -3.74 -4.12
C GLY A 106 -17.12 -2.47 -4.69
N ASP A 107 -18.37 -2.26 -4.33
CA ASP A 107 -19.15 -1.12 -4.81
C ASP A 107 -18.86 0.14 -3.99
N VAL A 108 -17.76 0.79 -4.31
CA VAL A 108 -17.27 1.97 -3.57
C VAL A 108 -18.20 3.18 -3.70
N GLU A 109 -19.08 3.19 -4.68
CA GLU A 109 -20.05 4.28 -4.84
C GLU A 109 -21.03 4.34 -3.66
N GLN A 110 -21.20 3.23 -2.95
CA GLN A 110 -22.03 3.18 -1.75
C GLN A 110 -21.37 3.81 -0.53
N ILE A 111 -20.09 4.11 -0.60
CA ILE A 111 -19.36 4.70 0.53
C ILE A 111 -19.57 6.21 0.51
N SER A 112 -20.30 6.72 1.50
CA SER A 112 -20.61 8.16 1.57
C SER A 112 -19.45 9.01 2.04
N ASP A 113 -18.60 8.47 2.92
CA ASP A 113 -17.43 9.16 3.44
C ASP A 113 -16.22 8.85 2.56
N ARG A 114 -15.92 9.74 1.62
CA ARG A 114 -14.83 9.52 0.67
C ARG A 114 -13.44 9.49 1.31
N SER A 115 -13.29 9.97 2.54
CA SER A 115 -12.01 9.86 3.25
C SER A 115 -11.66 8.41 3.61
N LYS A 116 -12.62 7.51 3.49
CA LYS A 116 -12.42 6.08 3.76
C LYS A 116 -11.98 5.28 2.54
N VAL A 117 -11.75 5.92 1.39
CA VAL A 117 -11.45 5.26 0.12
C VAL A 117 -10.16 5.82 -0.47
N LYS A 118 -9.28 4.95 -0.94
CA LYS A 118 -8.07 5.34 -1.65
C LYS A 118 -7.93 4.50 -2.91
N PHE A 119 -7.65 5.16 -4.03
CA PHE A 119 -7.47 4.51 -5.32
C PHE A 119 -6.00 4.39 -5.66
N PHE A 120 -5.66 3.26 -6.31
CA PHE A 120 -4.30 2.93 -6.71
C PHE A 120 -4.30 2.40 -8.13
N PHE A 121 -3.18 2.56 -8.82
CA PHE A 121 -2.85 1.78 -10.00
C PHE A 121 -1.48 1.15 -9.77
N ASN A 122 -1.30 -0.05 -10.29
CA ASN A 122 -0.08 -0.85 -10.11
C ASN A 122 0.19 -1.22 -8.65
N TYR A 123 1.08 -2.16 -8.48
CA TYR A 123 1.47 -2.72 -7.19
C TYR A 123 2.93 -3.18 -7.27
N MET A 124 3.51 -3.53 -6.14
CA MET A 124 4.79 -4.21 -6.04
C MET A 124 4.52 -5.70 -5.91
N GLU A 125 5.25 -6.52 -6.67
CA GLU A 125 5.14 -7.96 -6.59
C GLU A 125 6.51 -8.55 -6.29
N PHE A 126 6.56 -9.42 -5.29
CA PHE A 126 7.79 -10.06 -4.86
C PHE A 126 7.62 -11.57 -4.89
N LEU A 127 8.63 -12.28 -5.41
CA LEU A 127 8.78 -13.71 -5.14
C LEU A 127 9.22 -13.88 -3.69
N GLU A 128 8.80 -14.98 -3.06
CA GLU A 128 9.08 -15.21 -1.64
C GLU A 128 10.57 -15.10 -1.31
N GLN A 129 11.42 -15.78 -2.09
CA GLN A 129 12.86 -15.75 -1.86
C GLN A 129 13.47 -14.36 -2.10
N GLU A 130 13.00 -13.68 -3.12
CA GLU A 130 13.43 -12.31 -3.43
C GLU A 130 13.14 -11.36 -2.28
N LEU A 131 11.95 -11.47 -1.70
CA LEU A 131 11.57 -10.65 -0.56
C LEU A 131 12.40 -11.00 0.68
N GLU A 132 12.59 -12.29 0.96
CA GLU A 132 13.41 -12.72 2.09
C GLU A 132 14.84 -12.19 1.98
N ASP A 133 15.43 -12.27 0.78
CA ASP A 133 16.79 -11.76 0.56
C ASP A 133 16.86 -10.25 0.79
N MET A 134 15.87 -9.52 0.33
CA MET A 134 15.78 -8.07 0.52
C MET A 134 15.66 -7.71 2.01
N LEU A 135 14.84 -8.43 2.74
CA LEU A 135 14.60 -8.16 4.16
C LEU A 135 15.82 -8.53 5.03
N ASP A 136 16.67 -9.42 4.56
CA ASP A 136 17.87 -9.84 5.30
C ASP A 136 19.01 -8.84 5.20
N ILE A 137 18.92 -7.84 4.33
CA ILE A 137 19.96 -6.83 4.18
C ILE A 137 19.97 -5.91 5.40
N THR A 138 21.12 -5.80 6.04
CA THR A 138 21.35 -4.83 7.11
C THR A 138 22.46 -3.88 6.66
N HIS A 139 22.18 -2.59 6.71
CA HIS A 139 23.14 -1.56 6.34
C HIS A 139 24.21 -1.37 7.42
N ASP A 140 25.32 -0.71 7.07
CA ASP A 140 26.47 -0.52 7.97
C ASP A 140 26.09 0.19 9.28
N ASP A 141 25.10 1.08 9.23
CA ASP A 141 24.58 1.78 10.41
C ASP A 141 23.57 0.96 11.22
N GLY A 142 23.34 -0.29 10.83
CA GLY A 142 22.38 -1.18 11.50
C GLY A 142 20.97 -1.03 11.01
N ASP A 143 20.72 -0.15 10.02
CA ASP A 143 19.36 0.04 9.48
C ASP A 143 18.94 -1.15 8.61
N CYS A 144 17.68 -1.51 8.71
CA CYS A 144 17.11 -2.63 7.96
C CYS A 144 15.61 -2.41 7.76
N TRP A 145 14.99 -3.30 7.00
CA TRP A 145 13.54 -3.32 6.84
C TRP A 145 12.86 -3.63 8.17
N SER A 146 11.70 -3.03 8.37
CA SER A 146 10.83 -3.32 9.51
C SER A 146 9.40 -3.51 9.03
N SER A 147 8.57 -4.13 9.87
CA SER A 147 7.14 -4.31 9.60
C SER A 147 6.32 -3.84 10.79
N VAL A 148 5.19 -3.21 10.51
CA VAL A 148 4.31 -2.68 11.55
C VAL A 148 2.84 -2.91 11.15
N GLU A 149 1.97 -2.95 12.15
CA GLU A 149 0.52 -2.84 11.95
C GLU A 149 0.13 -1.41 12.29
N VAL A 150 -0.72 -0.82 11.45
CA VAL A 150 -1.08 0.59 11.59
C VAL A 150 -2.60 0.76 11.55
N PRO A 151 -3.14 1.84 12.14
CA PRO A 151 -4.55 2.17 11.94
C PRO A 151 -4.83 2.43 10.45
N PRO A 152 -6.02 2.05 9.94
CA PRO A 152 -6.33 2.22 8.53
C PRO A 152 -6.25 3.66 8.05
N GLU A 153 -6.45 4.64 8.93
CA GLU A 153 -6.35 6.05 8.59
C GLU A 153 -4.96 6.45 8.11
N MET A 154 -3.91 5.81 8.61
CA MET A 154 -2.55 6.10 8.18
C MET A 154 -2.29 5.66 6.75
N ILE A 155 -3.08 4.72 6.24
CA ILE A 155 -3.00 4.28 4.84
C ILE A 155 -3.90 5.16 3.97
N LEU A 156 -5.10 5.47 4.45
CA LEU A 156 -6.14 6.11 3.63
C LEU A 156 -6.09 7.63 3.61
N ASN A 157 -5.68 8.27 4.72
CA ASN A 157 -5.79 9.72 4.84
C ASN A 157 -4.70 10.43 4.03
N PRO A 158 -5.08 11.41 3.17
CA PRO A 158 -4.11 12.17 2.37
C PRO A 158 -3.02 12.90 3.15
N GLU A 159 -3.21 13.17 4.44
CA GLU A 159 -2.14 13.80 5.24
C GLU A 159 -0.89 12.93 5.35
N TYR A 160 -1.01 11.61 5.11
CA TYR A 160 0.12 10.68 5.14
C TYR A 160 0.73 10.43 3.76
N ASP A 161 0.30 11.16 2.74
CA ASP A 161 0.84 11.06 1.38
C ASP A 161 2.24 11.69 1.27
N LYS A 162 2.87 11.52 0.12
CA LYS A 162 4.18 12.10 -0.23
C LYS A 162 5.30 11.66 0.71
N GLY A 163 5.30 10.37 1.05
CA GLY A 163 6.30 9.79 1.94
C GLY A 163 6.05 10.03 3.42
N GLU A 164 4.99 10.73 3.79
CA GLU A 164 4.69 11.02 5.20
C GLU A 164 4.36 9.78 6.00
N CYS A 165 3.68 8.79 5.40
CA CYS A 165 3.40 7.54 6.07
C CYS A 165 4.71 6.85 6.48
N TRP A 166 5.65 6.71 5.57
CA TRP A 166 6.97 6.14 5.85
C TRP A 166 7.71 6.96 6.92
N THR A 167 7.76 8.28 6.74
CA THR A 167 8.50 9.17 7.64
C THR A 167 7.97 9.08 9.07
N ARG A 168 6.66 9.19 9.25
CA ARG A 168 6.05 9.16 10.59
C ARG A 168 6.18 7.81 11.26
N LEU A 169 6.01 6.72 10.51
CA LEU A 169 6.17 5.38 11.06
C LEU A 169 7.64 5.09 11.44
N ARG A 170 8.58 5.51 10.60
CA ARG A 170 10.00 5.38 10.91
C ARG A 170 10.37 6.16 12.17
N ASN A 171 9.90 7.37 12.29
CA ASN A 171 10.16 8.19 13.47
C ASN A 171 9.54 7.59 14.73
N SER A 172 8.36 7.01 14.62
CA SER A 172 7.70 6.33 15.73
C SER A 172 8.49 5.13 16.23
N ILE A 173 9.13 4.38 15.32
CA ILE A 173 9.89 3.18 15.68
C ILE A 173 11.28 3.54 16.19
N ARG A 174 11.94 4.54 15.60
CA ARG A 174 13.36 4.85 15.83
C ARG A 174 13.61 6.15 16.55
N GLY A 175 12.67 7.07 16.54
CA GLY A 175 12.83 8.42 17.06
C GLY A 175 12.49 8.60 18.53
N MET A 176 12.40 7.52 19.21
CA MET A 176 12.03 7.55 20.62
C MET A 176 13.19 7.89 21.53
#